data_745369097d893e4b123394dae0d266ea
#
_entry.id   745369097d893e4b123394dae0d266ea
#
_cell.length_a   1.000
_cell.length_b   1.000
_cell.length_c   1.000
_cell.angle_alpha   90.00
_cell.angle_beta   90.00
_cell.angle_gamma   90.00
#
_symmetry.space_group_name_H-M   'P 1'
#
loop_
_entity.id
_entity.type
_entity.pdbx_description
1 polymer ?
#
loop_
_entity_poly.entity_id
_entity_poly.type
_entity_poly.pdbx_seq_one_letter_code
_entity_poly.pdbx_strand_id
1 'polypeptide(L)'
;MAKGLDKLAEKYDMDIVLDIPDTEIYNVAKNVKRVHVYSQHMDSIPVGRGMGRTLPEAVKAAGAVGVMLNHAERKLTLEEIEQAIKRADELGLATMVCADSIEEVKAIAKLGPNILVAEPTELIGTGKPADKEYVDEVIRVIKEINPDIKPFPSAGISKGEDCYNIIKAGSSASGCSSAIAKAANPLALAEEMIAAVRKAYDERQGK
;
A
#
# COMPACT_ATOMS: atom_id res chain seq x y z
N MET A 1 -14.67 4.12 10.36
CA MET A 1 -13.56 4.51 9.46
C MET A 1 -13.87 4.12 8.03
N ALA A 2 -13.93 2.85 7.64
CA ALA A 2 -14.09 2.39 6.26
C ALA A 2 -15.21 3.06 5.45
N LYS A 3 -16.44 3.15 5.99
CA LYS A 3 -17.55 3.87 5.33
C LYS A 3 -17.30 5.37 5.14
N GLY A 4 -16.49 6.00 6.00
CA GLY A 4 -16.07 7.39 5.83
C GLY A 4 -15.09 7.53 4.69
N LEU A 5 -14.09 6.64 4.63
CA LEU A 5 -13.12 6.58 3.51
C LEU A 5 -13.81 6.28 2.18
N ASP A 6 -14.82 5.43 2.18
CA ASP A 6 -15.60 5.11 0.98
C ASP A 6 -16.29 6.35 0.37
N LYS A 7 -16.84 7.21 1.23
CA LYS A 7 -17.40 8.52 0.81
C LYS A 7 -16.33 9.50 0.33
N LEU A 8 -15.14 9.47 0.93
CA LEU A 8 -14.02 10.31 0.49
C LEU A 8 -13.47 9.83 -0.86
N ALA A 9 -13.39 8.52 -1.08
CA ALA A 9 -13.01 7.94 -2.38
C ALA A 9 -13.94 8.42 -3.49
N GLU A 10 -15.25 8.45 -3.23
CA GLU A 10 -16.26 8.98 -4.16
C GLU A 10 -16.13 10.50 -4.34
N LYS A 11 -16.03 11.25 -3.24
CA LYS A 11 -15.94 12.72 -3.25
C LYS A 11 -14.76 13.25 -4.05
N TYR A 12 -13.60 12.62 -3.91
CA TYR A 12 -12.35 13.06 -4.54
C TYR A 12 -12.01 12.29 -5.82
N ASP A 13 -12.85 11.33 -6.22
CA ASP A 13 -12.60 10.39 -7.32
C ASP A 13 -11.19 9.79 -7.25
N MET A 14 -10.91 9.13 -6.12
CA MET A 14 -9.61 8.54 -5.79
C MET A 14 -9.76 7.09 -5.40
N ASP A 15 -8.79 6.27 -5.80
CA ASP A 15 -8.64 4.93 -5.26
C ASP A 15 -8.03 4.99 -3.86
N ILE A 16 -8.69 4.35 -2.90
CA ILE A 16 -8.20 4.23 -1.53
C ILE A 16 -8.00 2.75 -1.23
N VAL A 17 -6.78 2.37 -0.87
CA VAL A 17 -6.47 1.04 -0.35
C VAL A 17 -6.54 1.08 1.18
N LEU A 18 -7.17 0.09 1.76
CA LEU A 18 -7.27 -0.10 3.20
C LEU A 18 -6.78 -1.49 3.58
N ASP A 19 -5.58 -1.55 4.16
CA ASP A 19 -5.01 -2.77 4.71
C ASP A 19 -5.57 -3.03 6.10
N ILE A 20 -6.19 -4.19 6.28
CA ILE A 20 -6.87 -4.53 7.53
C ILE A 20 -6.59 -5.98 7.96
N PRO A 21 -6.74 -6.27 9.26
CA PRO A 21 -6.65 -7.64 9.75
C PRO A 21 -7.61 -8.59 9.02
N ASP A 22 -7.17 -9.82 8.77
CA ASP A 22 -7.94 -10.83 8.02
C ASP A 22 -9.35 -11.05 8.57
N THR A 23 -9.50 -10.96 9.90
CA THR A 23 -10.79 -11.13 10.60
C THR A 23 -11.83 -10.06 10.24
N GLU A 24 -11.40 -8.90 9.72
CA GLU A 24 -12.27 -7.78 9.39
C GLU A 24 -12.56 -7.64 7.89
N ILE A 25 -11.86 -8.38 7.03
CA ILE A 25 -11.99 -8.25 5.57
C ILE A 25 -13.43 -8.39 5.13
N TYR A 26 -14.11 -9.47 5.52
CA TYR A 26 -15.50 -9.71 5.15
C TYR A 26 -16.44 -8.60 5.64
N ASN A 27 -16.27 -8.15 6.87
CA ASN A 27 -17.09 -7.09 7.45
C ASN A 27 -16.93 -5.76 6.74
N VAL A 28 -15.71 -5.42 6.35
CA VAL A 28 -15.43 -4.16 5.65
C VAL A 28 -15.85 -4.27 4.19
N ALA A 29 -15.40 -5.30 3.47
CA ALA A 29 -15.64 -5.45 2.04
C ALA A 29 -17.12 -5.41 1.66
N LYS A 30 -18.01 -6.02 2.45
CA LYS A 30 -19.46 -5.98 2.19
C LYS A 30 -20.11 -4.62 2.47
N ASN A 31 -19.41 -3.68 3.10
CA ASN A 31 -19.95 -2.38 3.52
C ASN A 31 -19.32 -1.18 2.81
N VAL A 32 -18.40 -1.41 1.87
CA VAL A 32 -17.75 -0.39 1.05
C VAL A 32 -17.92 -0.70 -0.43
N LYS A 33 -17.76 0.29 -1.31
CA LYS A 33 -17.93 0.15 -2.76
C LYS A 33 -16.72 0.67 -3.54
N ARG A 34 -16.06 1.70 -3.04
CA ARG A 34 -14.95 2.41 -3.68
C ARG A 34 -13.61 2.11 -3.03
N VAL A 35 -13.61 1.73 -1.74
CA VAL A 35 -12.39 1.38 -1.02
C VAL A 35 -11.96 -0.03 -1.42
N HIS A 36 -10.71 -0.18 -1.79
CA HIS A 36 -10.05 -1.45 -2.07
C HIS A 36 -9.55 -2.07 -0.77
N VAL A 37 -10.16 -3.17 -0.37
CA VAL A 37 -9.79 -3.87 0.88
C VAL A 37 -8.64 -4.82 0.59
N TYR A 38 -7.52 -4.66 1.30
CA TYR A 38 -6.36 -5.53 1.22
C TYR A 38 -6.19 -6.30 2.53
N SER A 39 -5.68 -7.54 2.43
CA SER A 39 -5.18 -8.31 3.57
C SER A 39 -3.78 -7.86 3.93
N GLN A 40 -3.46 -7.84 5.22
CA GLN A 40 -2.14 -7.48 5.73
C GLN A 40 -1.07 -8.54 5.44
N HIS A 41 -1.46 -9.75 5.03
CA HIS A 41 -0.58 -10.83 4.63
C HIS A 41 -1.36 -11.96 3.96
N MET A 42 -0.68 -12.82 3.21
CA MET A 42 -1.12 -14.16 2.86
C MET A 42 0.09 -15.11 2.76
N ASP A 43 -0.14 -16.38 3.04
CA ASP A 43 0.86 -17.42 2.81
C ASP A 43 0.71 -18.00 1.40
N SER A 44 1.82 -18.36 0.72
CA SER A 44 1.81 -18.91 -0.64
C SER A 44 1.45 -20.41 -0.67
N ILE A 45 0.42 -20.82 0.08
CA ILE A 45 0.00 -22.21 0.21
C ILE A 45 -1.17 -22.56 -0.73
N PRO A 46 -1.25 -23.82 -1.18
CA PRO A 46 -2.44 -24.32 -1.89
C PRO A 46 -3.57 -24.65 -0.90
N VAL A 47 -4.77 -24.81 -1.44
CA VAL A 47 -5.92 -25.35 -0.69
C VAL A 47 -5.57 -26.74 -0.12
N GLY A 48 -5.90 -26.95 1.15
CA GLY A 48 -5.65 -28.21 1.85
C GLY A 48 -5.08 -27.98 3.24
N ARG A 49 -3.89 -28.54 3.53
CA ARG A 49 -3.23 -28.38 4.83
C ARG A 49 -2.68 -26.98 5.02
N GLY A 50 -3.01 -26.31 6.10
CA GLY A 50 -2.58 -24.91 6.34
C GLY A 50 -3.08 -24.37 7.67
N MET A 51 -3.17 -25.23 8.71
CA MET A 51 -3.60 -24.76 10.04
C MET A 51 -2.68 -23.63 10.54
N GLY A 52 -3.29 -22.50 10.94
CA GLY A 52 -2.56 -21.33 11.40
C GLY A 52 -1.95 -20.46 10.28
N ARG A 53 -2.25 -20.78 9.02
CA ARG A 53 -1.80 -20.02 7.84
C ARG A 53 -2.94 -19.18 7.25
N THR A 54 -2.58 -18.07 6.63
CA THR A 54 -3.51 -17.22 5.88
C THR A 54 -3.64 -17.74 4.44
N LEU A 55 -4.75 -18.46 4.16
CA LEU A 55 -5.03 -19.05 2.86
C LEU A 55 -5.47 -17.97 1.85
N PRO A 56 -4.81 -17.84 0.68
CA PRO A 56 -5.14 -16.82 -0.31
C PRO A 56 -6.58 -16.86 -0.82
N GLU A 57 -7.12 -18.07 -1.05
CA GLU A 57 -8.52 -18.26 -1.46
C GLU A 57 -9.51 -17.76 -0.41
N ALA A 58 -9.20 -17.94 0.87
CA ALA A 58 -10.06 -17.45 1.96
C ALA A 58 -10.03 -15.92 2.03
N VAL A 59 -8.86 -15.32 1.85
CA VAL A 59 -8.69 -13.85 1.77
C VAL A 59 -9.52 -13.28 0.63
N LYS A 60 -9.41 -13.86 -0.57
CA LYS A 60 -10.21 -13.45 -1.74
C LYS A 60 -11.72 -13.67 -1.50
N ALA A 61 -12.11 -14.83 -0.99
CA ALA A 61 -13.52 -15.14 -0.70
C ALA A 61 -14.12 -14.20 0.37
N ALA A 62 -13.31 -13.69 1.29
CA ALA A 62 -13.72 -12.68 2.25
C ALA A 62 -13.94 -11.29 1.62
N GLY A 63 -13.48 -11.08 0.38
CA GLY A 63 -13.70 -9.85 -0.38
C GLY A 63 -12.48 -8.94 -0.49
N ALA A 64 -11.27 -9.39 -0.10
CA ALA A 64 -10.06 -8.66 -0.41
C ALA A 64 -9.79 -8.67 -1.94
N VAL A 65 -9.29 -7.56 -2.44
CA VAL A 65 -8.89 -7.39 -3.85
C VAL A 65 -7.36 -7.32 -4.00
N GLY A 66 -6.64 -7.36 -2.90
CA GLY A 66 -5.18 -7.37 -2.88
C GLY A 66 -4.62 -7.76 -1.52
N VAL A 67 -3.29 -7.77 -1.44
CA VAL A 67 -2.54 -8.16 -0.24
C VAL A 67 -1.28 -7.33 -0.09
N MET A 68 -0.95 -6.97 1.15
CA MET A 68 0.35 -6.46 1.53
C MET A 68 1.29 -7.62 1.87
N LEU A 69 2.54 -7.52 1.44
CA LEU A 69 3.59 -8.52 1.66
C LEU A 69 4.86 -7.87 2.17
N ASN A 70 5.66 -8.62 2.91
CA ASN A 70 7.00 -8.22 3.36
C ASN A 70 7.03 -6.93 4.21
N HIS A 71 5.96 -6.61 4.93
CA HIS A 71 5.99 -5.49 5.88
C HIS A 71 7.08 -5.69 6.94
N ALA A 72 7.63 -4.61 7.50
CA ALA A 72 8.69 -4.66 8.53
C ALA A 72 8.34 -5.56 9.72
N GLU A 73 7.05 -5.66 10.07
CA GLU A 73 6.55 -6.54 11.15
C GLU A 73 6.42 -8.02 10.75
N ARG A 74 6.48 -8.34 9.46
CA ARG A 74 6.41 -9.71 8.92
C ARG A 74 7.26 -9.84 7.66
N LYS A 75 8.56 -9.90 7.82
CA LYS A 75 9.52 -10.06 6.72
C LYS A 75 9.42 -11.44 6.08
N LEU A 76 9.63 -11.45 4.76
CA LEU A 76 9.66 -12.62 3.90
C LEU A 76 11.03 -12.70 3.20
N THR A 77 11.45 -13.89 2.83
CA THR A 77 12.57 -14.05 1.89
C THR A 77 12.15 -13.67 0.47
N LEU A 78 13.11 -13.36 -0.40
CA LEU A 78 12.80 -13.06 -1.81
C LEU A 78 12.09 -14.22 -2.51
N GLU A 79 12.41 -15.47 -2.17
CA GLU A 79 11.72 -16.65 -2.69
C GLU A 79 10.26 -16.70 -2.23
N GLU A 80 9.99 -16.45 -0.95
CA GLU A 80 8.61 -16.37 -0.44
C GLU A 80 7.82 -15.25 -1.08
N ILE A 81 8.44 -14.06 -1.32
CA ILE A 81 7.82 -12.94 -2.02
C ILE A 81 7.45 -13.35 -3.45
N GLU A 82 8.39 -13.97 -4.18
CA GLU A 82 8.14 -14.44 -5.55
C GLU A 82 6.98 -15.44 -5.61
N GLN A 83 6.96 -16.42 -4.71
CA GLN A 83 5.89 -17.40 -4.62
C GLN A 83 4.54 -16.74 -4.26
N ALA A 84 4.55 -15.76 -3.34
CA ALA A 84 3.34 -15.05 -2.96
C ALA A 84 2.80 -14.16 -4.10
N ILE A 85 3.65 -13.48 -4.86
CA ILE A 85 3.23 -12.71 -6.05
C ILE A 85 2.58 -13.65 -7.07
N LYS A 86 3.23 -14.75 -7.44
CA LYS A 86 2.66 -15.74 -8.37
C LYS A 86 1.31 -16.26 -7.89
N ARG A 87 1.20 -16.53 -6.60
CA ARG A 87 -0.03 -17.04 -6.00
C ARG A 87 -1.15 -16.01 -5.98
N ALA A 88 -0.81 -14.74 -5.75
CA ALA A 88 -1.76 -13.63 -5.84
C ALA A 88 -2.26 -13.44 -7.29
N ASP A 89 -1.36 -13.49 -8.27
CA ASP A 89 -1.70 -13.36 -9.69
C ASP A 89 -2.66 -14.46 -10.15
N GLU A 90 -2.43 -15.72 -9.76
CA GLU A 90 -3.33 -16.85 -10.05
C GLU A 90 -4.77 -16.60 -9.56
N LEU A 91 -4.90 -15.85 -8.49
CA LEU A 91 -6.19 -15.52 -7.88
C LEU A 91 -6.73 -14.15 -8.31
N GLY A 92 -5.97 -13.37 -9.07
CA GLY A 92 -6.34 -11.99 -9.41
C GLY A 92 -6.39 -11.07 -8.20
N LEU A 93 -5.48 -11.27 -7.23
CA LEU A 93 -5.23 -10.35 -6.12
C LEU A 93 -4.08 -9.42 -6.48
N ALA A 94 -4.26 -8.13 -6.31
CA ALA A 94 -3.16 -7.19 -6.46
C ALA A 94 -2.14 -7.33 -5.31
N THR A 95 -0.85 -7.12 -5.61
CA THR A 95 0.22 -7.21 -4.63
C THR A 95 0.79 -5.83 -4.30
N MET A 96 0.92 -5.54 -3.02
CA MET A 96 1.62 -4.38 -2.47
C MET A 96 2.76 -4.89 -1.59
N VAL A 97 4.01 -4.76 -2.07
CA VAL A 97 5.18 -5.37 -1.42
C VAL A 97 6.05 -4.28 -0.81
N CYS A 98 6.42 -4.45 0.46
CA CYS A 98 7.29 -3.51 1.16
C CYS A 98 8.77 -3.83 0.95
N ALA A 99 9.60 -2.80 0.94
CA ALA A 99 11.05 -2.85 0.91
C ALA A 99 11.61 -1.78 1.86
N ASP A 100 12.68 -2.07 2.59
CA ASP A 100 13.26 -1.15 3.57
C ASP A 100 14.57 -0.49 3.11
N SER A 101 15.15 -0.95 2.01
CA SER A 101 16.37 -0.39 1.43
C SER A 101 16.29 -0.32 -0.10
N ILE A 102 17.14 0.50 -0.71
CA ILE A 102 17.23 0.60 -2.18
C ILE A 102 17.64 -0.74 -2.80
N GLU A 103 18.47 -1.53 -2.13
CA GLU A 103 18.87 -2.87 -2.57
C GLU A 103 17.67 -3.82 -2.58
N GLU A 104 16.84 -3.79 -1.55
CA GLU A 104 15.61 -4.59 -1.48
C GLU A 104 14.58 -4.10 -2.51
N VAL A 105 14.44 -2.78 -2.71
CA VAL A 105 13.63 -2.20 -3.80
C VAL A 105 14.05 -2.77 -5.16
N LYS A 106 15.36 -2.78 -5.47
CA LYS A 106 15.89 -3.35 -6.73
C LYS A 106 15.59 -4.84 -6.88
N ALA A 107 15.73 -5.60 -5.80
CA ALA A 107 15.48 -7.03 -5.81
C ALA A 107 13.99 -7.34 -6.04
N ILE A 108 13.10 -6.68 -5.29
CA ILE A 108 11.65 -6.89 -5.36
C ILE A 108 11.06 -6.36 -6.68
N ALA A 109 11.56 -5.24 -7.21
CA ALA A 109 11.09 -4.71 -8.49
C ALA A 109 11.24 -5.70 -9.65
N LYS A 110 12.26 -6.58 -9.62
CA LYS A 110 12.45 -7.65 -10.62
C LYS A 110 11.39 -8.73 -10.53
N LEU A 111 10.73 -8.88 -9.39
CA LEU A 111 9.66 -9.85 -9.17
C LEU A 111 8.30 -9.36 -9.68
N GLY A 112 8.17 -8.07 -9.99
CA GLY A 112 7.02 -7.48 -10.66
C GLY A 112 5.75 -7.33 -9.81
N PRO A 113 5.80 -6.87 -8.54
CA PRO A 113 4.58 -6.58 -7.79
C PRO A 113 3.79 -5.43 -8.44
N ASN A 114 2.49 -5.33 -8.18
CA ASN A 114 1.69 -4.22 -8.71
C ASN A 114 2.08 -2.87 -8.07
N ILE A 115 2.34 -2.86 -6.77
CA ILE A 115 2.76 -1.70 -6.00
C ILE A 115 4.01 -2.07 -5.21
N LEU A 116 5.03 -1.22 -5.21
CA LEU A 116 6.21 -1.39 -4.39
C LEU A 116 6.31 -0.23 -3.39
N VAL A 117 6.17 -0.58 -2.12
CA VAL A 117 6.26 0.35 -0.98
C VAL A 117 7.71 0.40 -0.52
N ALA A 118 8.37 1.54 -0.66
CA ALA A 118 9.71 1.75 -0.13
C ALA A 118 9.61 2.52 1.18
N GLU A 119 9.88 1.82 2.28
CA GLU A 119 9.71 2.35 3.63
C GLU A 119 10.91 2.00 4.51
N PRO A 120 11.89 2.92 4.66
CA PRO A 120 12.98 2.73 5.60
C PRO A 120 12.45 2.47 7.02
N THR A 121 12.77 1.30 7.57
CA THR A 121 12.21 0.82 8.84
C THR A 121 12.45 1.80 9.99
N GLU A 122 13.61 2.48 9.99
CA GLU A 122 13.98 3.49 11.01
C GLU A 122 13.11 4.76 10.99
N LEU A 123 12.38 5.01 9.90
CA LEU A 123 11.49 6.17 9.79
C LEU A 123 10.03 5.85 10.16
N ILE A 124 9.69 4.57 10.30
CA ILE A 124 8.31 4.13 10.59
C ILE A 124 7.85 4.74 11.94
N GLY A 125 6.72 5.44 11.91
CA GLY A 125 6.10 6.01 13.10
C GLY A 125 6.82 7.22 13.71
N THR A 126 7.88 7.73 13.09
CA THR A 126 8.65 8.90 13.59
C THR A 126 7.97 10.23 13.29
N GLY A 127 7.07 10.28 12.30
CA GLY A 127 6.49 11.52 11.78
C GLY A 127 7.49 12.39 11.00
N LYS A 128 8.65 11.83 10.64
CA LYS A 128 9.66 12.49 9.80
C LYS A 128 9.65 11.80 8.43
N PRO A 129 9.15 12.46 7.36
CA PRO A 129 9.13 11.86 6.04
C PRO A 129 10.56 11.65 5.52
N ALA A 130 10.72 10.67 4.63
CA ALA A 130 11.96 10.47 3.89
C ALA A 130 12.32 11.75 3.10
N ASP A 131 13.61 12.00 2.92
CA ASP A 131 14.07 13.15 2.15
C ASP A 131 13.72 13.02 0.66
N LYS A 132 13.84 14.15 -0.03
CA LYS A 132 13.47 14.21 -1.45
C LYS A 132 14.39 13.34 -2.31
N GLU A 133 15.65 13.29 -1.99
CA GLU A 133 16.66 12.51 -2.71
C GLU A 133 16.31 11.01 -2.68
N TYR A 134 15.93 10.50 -1.53
CA TYR A 134 15.48 9.12 -1.39
C TYR A 134 14.19 8.86 -2.20
N VAL A 135 13.22 9.76 -2.11
CA VAL A 135 11.95 9.63 -2.87
C VAL A 135 12.21 9.59 -4.38
N ASP A 136 13.03 10.51 -4.89
CA ASP A 136 13.38 10.58 -6.30
C ASP A 136 14.14 9.33 -6.76
N GLU A 137 15.07 8.82 -5.93
CA GLU A 137 15.83 7.60 -6.22
C GLU A 137 14.94 6.37 -6.29
N VAL A 138 14.06 6.19 -5.31
CA VAL A 138 13.09 5.07 -5.29
C VAL A 138 12.25 5.05 -6.54
N ILE A 139 11.66 6.19 -6.91
CA ILE A 139 10.80 6.29 -8.10
C ILE A 139 11.60 5.95 -9.36
N ARG A 140 12.79 6.52 -9.49
CA ARG A 140 13.68 6.27 -10.64
C ARG A 140 14.04 4.79 -10.76
N VAL A 141 14.53 4.19 -9.68
CA VAL A 141 14.98 2.79 -9.65
C VAL A 141 13.85 1.83 -10.01
N ILE A 142 12.67 2.02 -9.44
CA ILE A 142 11.50 1.18 -9.74
C ILE A 142 11.14 1.29 -11.23
N LYS A 143 11.05 2.51 -11.76
CA LYS A 143 10.64 2.75 -13.15
C LYS A 143 11.68 2.30 -14.19
N GLU A 144 12.96 2.34 -13.85
CA GLU A 144 14.03 1.80 -14.70
C GLU A 144 13.99 0.26 -14.80
N ILE A 145 13.62 -0.43 -13.70
CA ILE A 145 13.56 -1.90 -13.67
C ILE A 145 12.25 -2.41 -14.28
N ASN A 146 11.13 -1.84 -13.86
CA ASN A 146 9.82 -2.21 -14.37
C ASN A 146 8.86 -0.99 -14.33
N PRO A 147 8.56 -0.37 -15.48
CA PRO A 147 7.70 0.81 -15.56
C PRO A 147 6.24 0.56 -15.17
N ASP A 148 5.78 -0.70 -15.15
CA ASP A 148 4.40 -1.04 -14.79
C ASP A 148 4.16 -1.00 -13.28
N ILE A 149 5.21 -1.19 -12.47
CA ILE A 149 5.11 -1.10 -11.00
C ILE A 149 4.74 0.32 -10.60
N LYS A 150 3.80 0.43 -9.66
CA LYS A 150 3.43 1.70 -9.03
C LYS A 150 4.37 1.98 -7.85
N PRO A 151 5.27 2.98 -7.93
CA PRO A 151 6.12 3.33 -6.81
C PRO A 151 5.31 4.01 -5.71
N PHE A 152 5.58 3.60 -4.48
CA PHE A 152 5.01 4.15 -3.28
C PHE A 152 6.12 4.37 -2.23
N PRO A 153 6.98 5.41 -2.38
CA PRO A 153 7.85 5.79 -1.28
C PRO A 153 6.98 6.23 -0.10
N SER A 154 7.16 5.53 1.02
CA SER A 154 6.43 5.72 2.26
C SER A 154 7.45 5.91 3.38
N ALA A 155 7.08 6.28 4.50
CA ALA A 155 7.73 6.41 5.77
C ALA A 155 7.55 7.80 6.36
N GLY A 156 7.20 7.84 7.64
CA GLY A 156 7.12 9.07 8.39
C GLY A 156 6.04 10.07 7.94
N ILE A 157 5.20 9.71 6.98
CA ILE A 157 4.10 10.55 6.47
C ILE A 157 3.11 10.79 7.60
N SER A 158 2.79 12.07 7.87
CA SER A 158 1.97 12.46 9.01
C SER A 158 0.90 13.51 8.72
N LYS A 159 0.96 14.20 7.58
CA LYS A 159 0.06 15.30 7.20
C LYS A 159 -0.15 15.37 5.68
N GLY A 160 -1.11 16.16 5.24
CA GLY A 160 -1.43 16.34 3.83
C GLY A 160 -0.27 16.88 2.99
N GLU A 161 0.55 17.78 3.55
CA GLU A 161 1.71 18.32 2.86
C GLU A 161 2.74 17.25 2.47
N ASP A 162 2.96 16.26 3.34
CA ASP A 162 3.86 15.14 3.06
C ASP A 162 3.34 14.33 1.85
N CYS A 163 2.04 14.03 1.85
CA CYS A 163 1.38 13.35 0.73
C CYS A 163 1.46 14.15 -0.57
N TYR A 164 1.22 15.46 -0.51
CA TYR A 164 1.34 16.35 -1.67
C TYR A 164 2.74 16.29 -2.29
N ASN A 165 3.78 16.43 -1.48
CA ASN A 165 5.17 16.45 -1.94
C ASN A 165 5.58 15.13 -2.62
N ILE A 166 5.20 13.99 -2.04
CA ILE A 166 5.48 12.66 -2.60
C ILE A 166 4.79 12.47 -3.95
N ILE A 167 3.52 12.84 -4.07
CA ILE A 167 2.80 12.74 -5.34
C ILE A 167 3.38 13.71 -6.38
N LYS A 168 3.76 14.94 -5.99
CA LYS A 168 4.41 15.90 -6.91
C LYS A 168 5.75 15.39 -7.42
N ALA A 169 6.51 14.64 -6.62
CA ALA A 169 7.77 14.01 -7.02
C ALA A 169 7.60 12.88 -8.06
N GLY A 170 6.38 12.38 -8.29
CA GLY A 170 6.11 11.36 -9.30
C GLY A 170 5.61 10.03 -8.75
N SER A 171 5.46 9.91 -7.43
CA SER A 171 4.86 8.72 -6.82
C SER A 171 3.47 8.41 -7.38
N SER A 172 3.11 7.13 -7.40
CA SER A 172 1.77 6.65 -7.78
C SER A 172 0.81 6.57 -6.59
N ALA A 173 1.34 6.56 -5.37
CA ALA A 173 0.54 6.45 -4.15
C ALA A 173 1.21 7.20 -2.99
N SER A 174 0.43 7.50 -1.97
CA SER A 174 0.89 8.02 -0.68
C SER A 174 -0.07 7.57 0.41
N GLY A 175 0.40 7.42 1.63
CA GLY A 175 -0.43 7.02 2.75
C GLY A 175 0.36 6.79 4.03
N CYS A 176 -0.37 6.50 5.10
CA CYS A 176 0.20 6.18 6.40
C CYS A 176 -0.77 5.34 7.23
N SER A 177 -0.27 4.75 8.29
CA SER A 177 -1.06 4.01 9.27
C SER A 177 -1.10 4.74 10.62
N SER A 178 0.05 4.87 11.27
CA SER A 178 0.17 5.33 12.65
C SER A 178 -0.33 6.77 12.87
N ALA A 179 -0.10 7.68 11.91
CA ALA A 179 -0.57 9.06 12.01
C ALA A 179 -2.10 9.13 12.06
N ILE A 180 -2.77 8.39 11.16
CA ILE A 180 -4.24 8.33 11.13
C ILE A 180 -4.78 7.64 12.39
N ALA A 181 -4.20 6.50 12.79
CA ALA A 181 -4.66 5.74 13.96
C ALA A 181 -4.55 6.53 15.28
N LYS A 182 -3.55 7.39 15.41
CA LYS A 182 -3.30 8.23 16.60
C LYS A 182 -3.96 9.61 16.54
N ALA A 183 -4.55 10.00 15.41
CA ALA A 183 -5.16 11.31 15.26
C ALA A 183 -6.39 11.49 16.17
N ALA A 184 -6.58 12.69 16.69
CA ALA A 184 -7.79 13.02 17.45
C ALA A 184 -9.08 12.89 16.60
N ASN A 185 -8.97 13.14 15.29
CA ASN A 185 -10.02 12.89 14.31
C ASN A 185 -9.42 12.18 13.08
N PRO A 186 -9.37 10.84 13.09
CA PRO A 186 -8.75 10.05 12.02
C PRO A 186 -9.34 10.31 10.62
N LEU A 187 -10.66 10.53 10.54
CA LEU A 187 -11.31 10.76 9.25
C LEU A 187 -10.99 12.14 8.69
N ALA A 188 -10.89 13.17 9.54
CA ALA A 188 -10.51 14.51 9.10
C ALA A 188 -9.06 14.55 8.58
N LEU A 189 -8.12 13.86 9.25
CA LEU A 189 -6.75 13.76 8.77
C LEU A 189 -6.67 12.97 7.46
N ALA A 190 -7.43 11.88 7.34
CA ALA A 190 -7.50 11.13 6.09
C ALA A 190 -8.04 12.01 4.94
N GLU A 191 -9.07 12.82 5.19
CA GLU A 191 -9.61 13.75 4.19
C GLU A 191 -8.58 14.80 3.77
N GLU A 192 -7.84 15.38 4.72
CA GLU A 192 -6.74 16.32 4.43
C GLU A 192 -5.70 15.68 3.50
N MET A 193 -5.27 14.46 3.81
CA MET A 193 -4.29 13.73 3.00
C MET A 193 -4.81 13.40 1.61
N ILE A 194 -6.05 12.91 1.48
CA ILE A 194 -6.68 12.58 0.19
C ILE A 194 -6.82 13.82 -0.67
N ALA A 195 -7.26 14.95 -0.10
CA ALA A 195 -7.36 16.23 -0.80
C ALA A 195 -6.00 16.71 -1.32
N ALA A 196 -4.95 16.54 -0.51
CA ALA A 196 -3.58 16.88 -0.90
C ALA A 196 -3.05 16.01 -2.05
N VAL A 197 -3.31 14.68 -1.99
CA VAL A 197 -2.98 13.73 -3.07
C VAL A 197 -3.71 14.14 -4.36
N ARG A 198 -5.03 14.41 -4.28
CA ARG A 198 -5.83 14.80 -5.44
C ARG A 198 -5.29 16.08 -6.07
N LYS A 199 -5.02 17.11 -5.27
CA LYS A 199 -4.42 18.37 -5.73
C LYS A 199 -3.09 18.15 -6.45
N ALA A 200 -2.18 17.42 -5.83
CA ALA A 200 -0.87 17.17 -6.42
C ALA A 200 -0.96 16.38 -7.74
N TYR A 201 -1.86 15.41 -7.80
CA TYR A 201 -2.14 14.63 -9.02
C TYR A 201 -2.69 15.52 -10.14
N ASP A 202 -3.71 16.36 -9.87
CA ASP A 202 -4.31 17.24 -10.85
C ASP A 202 -3.29 18.22 -11.42
N GLU A 203 -2.48 18.83 -10.57
CA GLU A 203 -1.42 19.72 -11.00
C GLU A 203 -0.33 19.02 -11.84
N ARG A 204 -0.07 17.71 -11.62
CA ARG A 204 0.82 16.92 -12.50
C ARG A 204 0.20 16.65 -13.87
N GLN A 205 -1.12 16.60 -13.95
CA GLN A 205 -1.86 16.41 -15.20
C GLN A 205 -2.15 17.71 -15.94
N GLY A 206 -1.72 18.86 -15.39
CA GLY A 206 -1.99 20.19 -15.98
C GLY A 206 -3.45 20.64 -15.85
N LYS A 207 -4.14 20.16 -14.82
CA LYS A 207 -5.53 20.47 -14.51
C LYS A 207 -5.64 21.52 -13.41
#